data_2d30863c49dce6449ff07eea36df573c
#
_entry.id   2d30863c49dce6449ff07eea36df573c
#
_cell.length_a   1.000
_cell.length_b   1.000
_cell.length_c   1.000
_cell.angle_alpha   90.00
_cell.angle_beta   90.00
_cell.angle_gamma   90.00
#
_symmetry.space_group_name_H-M   'P 1'
#
loop_
_entity.id
_entity.type
_entity.pdbx_description
1 polymer ?
#
loop_
_entity_poly.entity_id
_entity_poly.type
_entity_poly.pdbx_seq_one_letter_code
_entity_poly.pdbx_strand_id
1 'polypeptide(L)'
;MKVRRTEKIKVNTFRVGDVIRFKLSDGEKVEMLAVKEEKDGMLFCFADCLAKEYSMNAQNTNAGGWDASDLRKKLNGEILDRFPRKIRKLLLPFENGDLLRLPTEKEIFGSNPCGEDEPESVSQWKPMKQRKNRIASQGLNGGWEWYWLQNRVPNSAASFADADSGGNCLCNSASNEAGVRPVAKIKNPISAPACQVRNDEDEQEG
;
A
#
# COMPACT_ATOMS: atom_id res chain seq x y z
N MET A 1 6.48 20.94 46.06
CA MET A 1 6.95 20.00 45.04
C MET A 1 6.08 20.18 43.81
N LYS A 2 6.57 20.78 42.70
CA LYS A 2 5.83 20.93 41.42
C LYS A 2 6.27 19.83 40.50
N VAL A 3 5.38 18.92 40.15
CA VAL A 3 5.62 17.87 39.15
C VAL A 3 5.39 18.48 37.76
N ARG A 4 6.44 18.72 36.99
CA ARG A 4 6.35 19.03 35.55
C ARG A 4 6.24 17.70 34.79
N ARG A 5 5.08 17.41 34.23
CA ARG A 5 4.92 16.38 33.21
C ARG A 5 5.31 16.97 31.86
N THR A 6 6.44 16.54 31.33
CA THR A 6 6.77 16.77 29.91
C THR A 6 6.05 15.70 29.09
N GLU A 7 4.91 16.03 28.51
CA GLU A 7 4.35 15.21 27.43
C GLU A 7 5.28 15.38 26.23
N LYS A 8 6.01 14.32 25.87
CA LYS A 8 6.67 14.25 24.58
C LYS A 8 5.57 14.15 23.52
N ILE A 9 5.22 15.28 22.91
CA ILE A 9 4.40 15.30 21.70
C ILE A 9 5.21 14.56 20.64
N LYS A 10 4.82 13.31 20.34
CA LYS A 10 5.33 12.58 19.18
C LYS A 10 4.76 13.26 17.95
N VAL A 11 5.54 14.09 17.32
CA VAL A 11 5.21 14.77 16.08
C VAL A 11 5.00 13.70 15.00
N ASN A 12 3.77 13.60 14.55
CA ASN A 12 3.27 13.05 13.25
C ASN A 12 4.08 11.91 12.62
N THR A 13 4.24 10.79 13.31
CA THR A 13 4.61 9.53 12.67
C THR A 13 3.35 8.74 12.37
N PHE A 14 3.24 8.21 11.15
CA PHE A 14 2.15 7.29 10.79
C PHE A 14 2.17 6.06 11.70
N ARG A 15 0.99 5.53 11.99
CA ARG A 15 0.79 4.26 12.71
C ARG A 15 -0.02 3.32 11.86
N VAL A 16 0.19 2.02 12.02
CA VAL A 16 -0.66 1.00 11.38
C VAL A 16 -2.11 1.22 11.79
N GLY A 17 -2.99 1.33 10.78
CA GLY A 17 -4.40 1.66 10.95
C GLY A 17 -4.76 3.11 10.63
N ASP A 18 -3.79 4.00 10.49
CA ASP A 18 -4.06 5.37 10.02
C ASP A 18 -4.56 5.36 8.58
N VAL A 19 -5.40 6.34 8.26
CA VAL A 19 -5.95 6.51 6.90
C VAL A 19 -5.59 7.89 6.37
N ILE A 20 -5.03 7.93 5.18
CA ILE A 20 -4.83 9.17 4.42
C ILE A 20 -5.84 9.25 3.29
N ARG A 21 -6.29 10.48 2.99
CA ARG A 21 -7.30 10.79 1.98
C ARG A 21 -6.79 11.86 1.04
N PHE A 22 -6.96 11.64 -0.25
CA PHE A 22 -6.64 12.65 -1.25
C PHE A 22 -7.47 12.45 -2.52
N LYS A 23 -7.33 13.38 -3.48
CA LYS A 23 -7.91 13.26 -4.81
C LYS A 23 -6.81 13.01 -5.82
N LEU A 24 -7.04 12.08 -6.73
CA LEU A 24 -6.24 11.93 -7.94
C LEU A 24 -6.46 13.13 -8.89
N SER A 25 -5.61 13.30 -9.89
CA SER A 25 -5.66 14.45 -10.80
C SER A 25 -6.95 14.56 -11.63
N ASP A 26 -7.62 13.44 -11.85
CA ASP A 26 -8.93 13.34 -12.51
C ASP A 26 -10.11 13.57 -11.57
N GLY A 27 -9.86 13.84 -10.27
CA GLY A 27 -10.88 14.13 -9.29
C GLY A 27 -11.36 12.90 -8.49
N GLU A 28 -10.93 11.68 -8.82
CA GLU A 28 -11.23 10.47 -8.06
C GLU A 28 -10.72 10.63 -6.62
N LYS A 29 -11.61 10.40 -5.65
CA LYS A 29 -11.27 10.42 -4.23
C LYS A 29 -10.80 9.03 -3.81
N VAL A 30 -9.67 8.97 -3.13
CA VAL A 30 -9.08 7.72 -2.67
C VAL A 30 -8.69 7.79 -1.20
N GLU A 31 -8.74 6.64 -0.54
CA GLU A 31 -8.28 6.42 0.81
C GLU A 31 -7.18 5.36 0.81
N MET A 32 -6.13 5.57 1.59
CA MET A 32 -5.08 4.58 1.80
C MET A 32 -4.95 4.26 3.27
N LEU A 33 -4.95 2.98 3.59
CA LEU A 33 -4.80 2.44 4.94
C LEU A 33 -3.34 2.12 5.20
N ALA A 34 -2.78 2.61 6.30
CA ALA A 34 -1.44 2.24 6.77
C ALA A 34 -1.45 0.78 7.23
N VAL A 35 -0.67 -0.08 6.59
CA VAL A 35 -0.72 -1.54 6.77
C VAL A 35 0.50 -2.13 7.45
N LYS A 36 1.69 -1.54 7.24
CA LYS A 36 2.95 -2.03 7.81
C LYS A 36 3.95 -0.89 7.98
N GLU A 37 4.59 -0.85 9.14
CA GLU A 37 5.74 0.03 9.37
C GLU A 37 7.00 -0.61 8.77
N GLU A 38 7.80 0.20 8.09
CA GLU A 38 9.12 -0.15 7.56
C GLU A 38 10.18 0.83 8.06
N LYS A 39 11.45 0.48 7.91
CA LYS A 39 12.57 1.25 8.46
C LYS A 39 12.58 2.71 8.01
N ASP A 40 12.21 2.97 6.77
CA ASP A 40 12.29 4.27 6.10
C ASP A 40 10.93 4.96 5.87
N GLY A 41 9.83 4.25 6.18
CA GLY A 41 8.48 4.76 5.94
C GLY A 41 7.38 3.84 6.40
N MET A 42 6.19 4.10 5.90
CA MET A 42 4.97 3.33 6.16
C MET A 42 4.44 2.79 4.83
N LEU A 43 4.10 1.51 4.76
CA LEU A 43 3.33 0.95 3.66
C LEU A 43 1.86 1.32 3.83
N PHE A 44 1.30 1.85 2.75
CA PHE A 44 -0.12 2.14 2.61
C PHE A 44 -0.70 1.31 1.47
N CYS A 45 -1.84 0.68 1.70
CA CYS A 45 -2.64 0.03 0.69
C CYS A 45 -3.92 0.83 0.47
N PHE A 46 -4.39 0.97 -0.76
CA PHE A 46 -5.70 1.56 -1.00
C PHE A 46 -6.76 0.79 -0.22
N ALA A 47 -7.67 1.50 0.43
CA ALA A 47 -8.78 0.90 1.18
C ALA A 47 -9.76 0.22 0.23
N ASP A 48 -10.04 0.87 -0.91
CA ASP A 48 -10.86 0.38 -2.00
C ASP A 48 -10.06 0.29 -3.30
N CYS A 49 -10.61 -0.32 -4.33
CA CYS A 49 -10.04 -0.34 -5.67
C CYS A 49 -10.08 1.05 -6.31
N LEU A 50 -9.30 1.26 -7.35
CA LEU A 50 -9.53 2.36 -8.29
C LEU A 50 -10.91 2.20 -8.93
N ALA A 51 -11.53 3.30 -9.33
CA ALA A 51 -12.84 3.30 -9.99
C ALA A 51 -12.80 2.58 -11.36
N LYS A 52 -11.65 2.59 -12.02
CA LYS A 52 -11.42 1.87 -13.27
C LYS A 52 -10.77 0.51 -12.99
N GLU A 53 -11.31 -0.51 -13.61
CA GLU A 53 -10.74 -1.87 -13.64
C GLU A 53 -9.61 -1.98 -14.67
N TYR A 54 -8.74 -2.95 -14.48
CA TYR A 54 -7.63 -3.23 -15.38
C TYR A 54 -7.37 -4.73 -15.46
N SER A 55 -6.98 -5.20 -16.63
CA SER A 55 -6.42 -6.54 -16.77
C SER A 55 -4.98 -6.58 -16.28
N MET A 56 -4.52 -7.73 -15.76
CA MET A 56 -3.14 -7.95 -15.40
C MET A 56 -2.24 -7.87 -16.64
N ASN A 57 -2.66 -8.50 -17.73
CA ASN A 57 -2.00 -8.48 -19.03
C ASN A 57 -3.02 -8.35 -20.16
N ALA A 58 -2.63 -7.73 -21.27
CA ALA A 58 -3.45 -7.68 -22.48
C ALA A 58 -3.65 -9.09 -23.08
N GLN A 59 -2.65 -9.96 -22.94
CA GLN A 59 -2.70 -11.36 -23.35
C GLN A 59 -3.03 -12.24 -22.14
N ASN A 60 -3.75 -13.34 -22.38
CA ASN A 60 -4.09 -14.29 -21.32
C ASN A 60 -2.89 -15.17 -20.94
N THR A 61 -1.89 -14.58 -20.32
CA THR A 61 -0.64 -15.23 -19.89
C THR A 61 -0.17 -14.66 -18.56
N ASN A 62 0.44 -15.50 -17.73
CA ASN A 62 1.16 -15.10 -16.53
C ASN A 62 2.69 -15.23 -16.68
N ALA A 63 3.18 -15.37 -17.90
CA ALA A 63 4.61 -15.48 -18.17
C ALA A 63 5.38 -14.27 -17.66
N GLY A 64 6.48 -14.53 -16.92
CA GLY A 64 7.27 -13.48 -16.28
C GLY A 64 6.68 -12.88 -15.01
N GLY A 65 5.50 -13.36 -14.58
CA GLY A 65 4.85 -12.96 -13.34
C GLY A 65 4.53 -11.46 -13.25
N TRP A 66 4.47 -10.96 -12.04
CA TRP A 66 4.24 -9.54 -11.76
C TRP A 66 5.26 -8.64 -12.45
N ASP A 67 6.53 -9.03 -12.45
CA ASP A 67 7.62 -8.21 -12.96
C ASP A 67 7.49 -7.90 -14.46
N ALA A 68 6.92 -8.79 -15.24
CA ALA A 68 6.68 -8.60 -16.66
C ALA A 68 5.29 -8.03 -16.99
N SER A 69 4.38 -7.94 -16.01
CA SER A 69 2.97 -7.63 -16.25
C SER A 69 2.76 -6.22 -16.83
N ASP A 70 1.71 -6.11 -17.64
CA ASP A 70 1.31 -4.81 -18.21
C ASP A 70 0.72 -3.90 -17.13
N LEU A 71 0.07 -4.49 -16.11
CA LEU A 71 -0.49 -3.73 -15.00
C LEU A 71 0.59 -3.06 -14.14
N ARG A 72 1.74 -3.73 -13.91
CA ARG A 72 2.89 -3.11 -13.24
C ARG A 72 3.36 -1.86 -13.96
N LYS A 73 3.48 -1.93 -15.29
CA LYS A 73 3.86 -0.77 -16.12
C LYS A 73 2.84 0.35 -16.02
N LYS A 74 1.55 0.02 -16.09
CA LYS A 74 0.46 1.00 -15.94
C LYS A 74 0.45 1.63 -14.54
N LEU A 75 0.68 0.83 -13.48
CA LEU A 75 0.75 1.35 -12.10
C LEU A 75 1.86 2.40 -11.96
N ASN A 76 3.06 2.12 -12.49
CA ASN A 76 4.22 3.01 -12.36
C ASN A 76 4.34 4.05 -13.50
N GLY A 77 3.37 4.10 -14.40
CA GLY A 77 3.17 5.10 -15.43
C GLY A 77 1.87 5.88 -15.22
N GLU A 78 0.86 5.58 -16.03
CA GLU A 78 -0.40 6.34 -16.09
C GLU A 78 -1.11 6.50 -14.74
N ILE A 79 -1.09 5.44 -13.90
CA ILE A 79 -1.78 5.49 -12.60
C ILE A 79 -0.99 6.35 -11.61
N LEU A 80 0.33 6.19 -11.56
CA LEU A 80 1.21 7.03 -10.73
C LEU A 80 1.10 8.51 -11.10
N ASP A 81 0.96 8.82 -12.37
CA ASP A 81 0.82 10.22 -12.85
C ASP A 81 -0.47 10.88 -12.38
N ARG A 82 -1.48 10.09 -12.01
CA ARG A 82 -2.71 10.60 -11.39
C ARG A 82 -2.51 11.05 -9.94
N PHE A 83 -1.44 10.60 -9.27
CA PHE A 83 -1.18 11.00 -7.88
C PHE A 83 -0.78 12.48 -7.79
N PRO A 84 -1.32 13.25 -6.83
CA PRO A 84 -0.93 14.63 -6.62
C PRO A 84 0.57 14.77 -6.39
N ARG A 85 1.18 15.82 -6.95
CA ARG A 85 2.62 16.07 -6.79
C ARG A 85 3.11 16.06 -5.35
N LYS A 86 2.25 16.52 -4.40
CA LYS A 86 2.57 16.51 -2.96
C LYS A 86 2.73 15.08 -2.43
N ILE A 87 1.88 14.16 -2.87
CA ILE A 87 1.95 12.74 -2.47
C ILE A 87 3.14 12.07 -3.17
N ARG A 88 3.31 12.26 -4.49
CA ARG A 88 4.43 11.68 -5.25
C ARG A 88 5.80 12.00 -4.64
N LYS A 89 6.00 13.20 -4.09
CA LYS A 89 7.24 13.60 -3.42
C LYS A 89 7.52 12.86 -2.10
N LEU A 90 6.52 12.22 -1.54
CA LEU A 90 6.64 11.45 -0.30
C LEU A 90 6.80 9.94 -0.56
N LEU A 91 6.59 9.50 -1.81
CA LEU A 91 6.74 8.09 -2.17
C LEU A 91 8.21 7.69 -2.10
N LEU A 92 8.44 6.51 -1.54
CA LEU A 92 9.74 5.84 -1.51
C LEU A 92 9.69 4.63 -2.45
N PRO A 93 10.77 4.35 -3.17
CA PRO A 93 10.81 3.21 -4.08
C PRO A 93 10.84 1.89 -3.29
N PHE A 94 10.25 0.86 -3.87
CA PHE A 94 10.50 -0.54 -3.52
C PHE A 94 11.89 -0.97 -4.03
N GLU A 95 12.33 -2.17 -3.67
CA GLU A 95 13.66 -2.68 -4.04
C GLU A 95 13.89 -2.73 -5.56
N ASN A 96 12.83 -2.97 -6.33
CA ASN A 96 12.86 -2.99 -7.80
C ASN A 96 12.74 -1.59 -8.45
N GLY A 97 12.72 -0.52 -7.66
CA GLY A 97 12.59 0.86 -8.11
C GLY A 97 11.17 1.36 -8.35
N ASP A 98 10.16 0.48 -8.30
CA ASP A 98 8.75 0.87 -8.44
C ASP A 98 8.29 1.75 -7.29
N LEU A 99 7.39 2.68 -7.56
CA LEU A 99 6.73 3.51 -6.53
C LEU A 99 5.36 2.98 -6.12
N LEU A 100 4.75 2.19 -6.99
CA LEU A 100 3.46 1.52 -6.76
C LEU A 100 3.58 0.02 -7.10
N ARG A 101 2.90 -0.80 -6.32
CA ARG A 101 2.73 -2.22 -6.59
C ARG A 101 1.34 -2.70 -6.18
N LEU A 102 0.99 -3.94 -6.48
CA LEU A 102 -0.16 -4.62 -5.88
C LEU A 102 0.23 -5.23 -4.53
N PRO A 103 -0.74 -5.58 -3.68
CA PRO A 103 -0.50 -6.45 -2.53
C PRO A 103 -0.19 -7.88 -3.00
N THR A 104 0.43 -8.67 -2.12
CA THR A 104 0.63 -10.09 -2.33
C THR A 104 -0.38 -10.93 -1.54
N GLU A 105 -0.52 -12.22 -1.87
CA GLU A 105 -1.40 -13.13 -1.14
C GLU A 105 -1.05 -13.19 0.34
N LYS A 106 0.23 -13.38 0.65
CA LYS A 106 0.68 -13.53 2.03
C LYS A 106 0.48 -12.25 2.85
N GLU A 107 0.59 -11.09 2.22
CA GLU A 107 0.28 -9.80 2.84
C GLU A 107 -1.22 -9.67 3.20
N ILE A 108 -2.09 -10.21 2.36
CA ILE A 108 -3.55 -10.15 2.53
C ILE A 108 -4.07 -11.31 3.40
N PHE A 109 -3.63 -12.57 3.16
CA PHE A 109 -4.22 -13.76 3.77
C PHE A 109 -3.33 -14.43 4.82
N GLY A 110 -2.02 -14.15 4.83
CA GLY A 110 -1.04 -14.80 5.71
C GLY A 110 -0.51 -16.12 5.18
N SER A 111 -0.94 -16.54 4.01
CA SER A 111 -0.52 -17.75 3.29
C SER A 111 -0.67 -17.52 1.78
N ASN A 112 -0.20 -18.48 0.97
CA ASN A 112 -0.34 -18.48 -0.48
C ASN A 112 -1.31 -19.60 -0.92
N PRO A 113 -2.64 -19.38 -0.85
CA PRO A 113 -3.61 -20.44 -1.17
C PRO A 113 -3.67 -20.77 -2.67
N CYS A 114 -3.39 -19.82 -3.56
CA CYS A 114 -3.52 -19.96 -5.00
C CYS A 114 -2.21 -19.73 -5.76
N GLY A 115 -1.45 -18.75 -5.35
CA GLY A 115 -0.24 -18.29 -6.06
C GLY A 115 1.03 -18.97 -5.58
N GLU A 116 2.14 -18.59 -6.21
CA GLU A 116 3.49 -19.03 -5.82
C GLU A 116 3.81 -18.67 -4.38
N ASP A 117 4.57 -19.56 -3.74
CA ASP A 117 5.02 -19.35 -2.36
C ASP A 117 5.89 -18.09 -2.25
N GLU A 118 5.63 -17.31 -1.23
CA GLU A 118 6.41 -16.15 -0.87
C GLU A 118 7.38 -16.46 0.28
N PRO A 119 8.48 -15.69 0.41
CA PRO A 119 9.43 -15.87 1.50
C PRO A 119 8.76 -15.83 2.88
N GLU A 120 9.33 -16.56 3.86
CA GLU A 120 8.82 -16.57 5.24
C GLU A 120 8.87 -15.18 5.91
N SER A 121 9.76 -14.31 5.45
CA SER A 121 9.86 -12.93 5.92
C SER A 121 8.62 -12.07 5.60
N VAL A 122 7.83 -12.47 4.59
CA VAL A 122 6.55 -11.83 4.28
C VAL A 122 5.48 -12.34 5.26
N SER A 123 4.73 -11.44 5.85
CA SER A 123 3.69 -11.78 6.83
C SER A 123 2.41 -11.00 6.54
N GLN A 124 1.28 -11.56 6.99
CA GLN A 124 -0.01 -10.90 6.88
C GLN A 124 0.02 -9.52 7.55
N TRP A 125 -0.42 -8.51 6.85
CA TRP A 125 -0.58 -7.19 7.43
C TRP A 125 -1.61 -7.20 8.55
N LYS A 126 -1.27 -6.58 9.68
CA LYS A 126 -2.13 -6.56 10.86
C LYS A 126 -3.58 -6.14 10.58
N PRO A 127 -3.86 -5.10 9.77
CA PRO A 127 -5.23 -4.74 9.43
C PRO A 127 -5.96 -5.82 8.61
N MET A 128 -5.25 -6.57 7.76
CA MET A 128 -5.83 -7.60 6.88
C MET A 128 -6.24 -8.88 7.62
N LYS A 129 -5.86 -9.05 8.89
CA LYS A 129 -6.40 -10.09 9.78
C LYS A 129 -7.92 -9.95 9.96
N GLN A 130 -8.45 -8.74 9.82
CA GLN A 130 -9.89 -8.50 9.80
C GLN A 130 -10.42 -8.63 8.36
N ARG A 131 -11.32 -9.60 8.13
CA ARG A 131 -11.89 -9.89 6.80
C ARG A 131 -12.45 -8.63 6.11
N LYS A 132 -13.11 -7.74 6.86
CA LYS A 132 -13.67 -6.50 6.29
C LYS A 132 -12.65 -5.62 5.56
N ASN A 133 -11.37 -5.66 5.96
CA ASN A 133 -10.31 -4.89 5.31
C ASN A 133 -9.76 -5.59 4.06
N ARG A 134 -10.10 -6.85 3.83
CA ARG A 134 -9.79 -7.59 2.60
C ARG A 134 -10.87 -7.41 1.53
N ILE A 135 -12.07 -6.99 1.92
CA ILE A 135 -13.16 -6.62 1.01
C ILE A 135 -12.86 -5.22 0.50
N ALA A 136 -13.06 -4.98 -0.79
CA ALA A 136 -12.88 -3.69 -1.42
C ALA A 136 -14.08 -3.35 -2.31
N SER A 137 -14.32 -2.07 -2.54
CA SER A 137 -15.33 -1.57 -3.48
C SER A 137 -14.65 -1.03 -4.74
N GLN A 138 -15.38 -0.97 -5.84
CA GLN A 138 -14.96 -0.28 -7.05
C GLN A 138 -15.04 1.24 -6.83
N GLY A 139 -13.89 1.87 -6.60
CA GLY A 139 -13.84 3.25 -6.12
C GLY A 139 -14.51 3.41 -4.74
N LEU A 140 -14.53 4.62 -4.21
CA LEU A 140 -15.00 4.91 -2.85
C LEU A 140 -16.50 4.63 -2.61
N ASN A 141 -17.31 4.58 -3.64
CA ASN A 141 -18.77 4.46 -3.54
C ASN A 141 -19.37 3.39 -4.47
N GLY A 142 -18.55 2.53 -5.05
CA GLY A 142 -19.01 1.46 -5.94
C GLY A 142 -19.50 0.22 -5.19
N GLY A 143 -19.88 -0.80 -5.94
CA GLY A 143 -20.17 -2.13 -5.42
C GLY A 143 -18.91 -2.85 -4.95
N TRP A 144 -19.09 -3.95 -4.25
CA TRP A 144 -17.97 -4.81 -3.86
C TRP A 144 -17.31 -5.39 -5.10
N GLU A 145 -15.95 -5.37 -5.08
CA GLU A 145 -15.14 -5.72 -6.23
C GLU A 145 -14.06 -6.74 -5.83
N TRP A 146 -13.75 -7.66 -6.74
CA TRP A 146 -12.57 -8.49 -6.64
C TRP A 146 -11.35 -7.74 -7.19
N TYR A 147 -10.15 -8.05 -6.70
CA TYR A 147 -8.96 -7.28 -7.08
C TYR A 147 -7.72 -8.15 -7.20
N TRP A 148 -6.85 -7.75 -8.10
CA TRP A 148 -5.61 -8.43 -8.41
C TRP A 148 -4.62 -8.44 -7.25
N LEU A 149 -3.90 -9.59 -7.12
CA LEU A 149 -2.70 -9.75 -6.32
C LEU A 149 -1.49 -9.99 -7.25
N GLN A 150 -0.23 -9.84 -6.72
CA GLN A 150 0.95 -10.03 -7.56
C GLN A 150 1.21 -11.47 -7.95
N ASN A 151 0.74 -12.43 -7.15
CA ASN A 151 1.14 -13.82 -7.22
C ASN A 151 0.57 -14.48 -8.48
N ARG A 152 1.46 -15.00 -9.35
CA ARG A 152 1.04 -15.87 -10.44
C ARG A 152 0.67 -17.25 -9.89
N VAL A 153 -0.24 -17.93 -10.55
CA VAL A 153 -0.64 -19.30 -10.19
C VAL A 153 0.30 -20.30 -10.84
N PRO A 154 1.05 -21.12 -10.07
CA PRO A 154 2.13 -21.95 -10.63
C PRO A 154 1.64 -23.02 -11.60
N ASN A 155 0.44 -23.55 -11.41
CA ASN A 155 -0.16 -24.61 -12.24
C ASN A 155 -1.04 -24.07 -13.38
N SER A 156 -0.95 -22.79 -13.68
CA SER A 156 -1.66 -22.12 -14.77
C SER A 156 -0.68 -21.31 -15.61
N ALA A 157 -0.85 -21.34 -16.94
CA ALA A 157 -0.07 -20.48 -17.83
C ALA A 157 -0.66 -19.06 -17.96
N ALA A 158 -1.83 -18.81 -17.34
CA ALA A 158 -2.62 -17.62 -17.61
C ALA A 158 -3.16 -16.92 -16.38
N SER A 159 -3.07 -17.51 -15.18
CA SER A 159 -3.81 -16.99 -14.01
C SER A 159 -2.89 -16.29 -13.01
N PHE A 160 -3.45 -15.26 -12.39
CA PHE A 160 -2.92 -14.62 -11.18
C PHE A 160 -3.92 -14.80 -10.05
N ALA A 161 -3.40 -14.76 -8.82
CA ALA A 161 -4.23 -14.72 -7.63
C ALA A 161 -5.01 -13.40 -7.53
N ASP A 162 -6.18 -13.48 -6.94
CA ASP A 162 -7.02 -12.33 -6.61
C ASP A 162 -7.66 -12.49 -5.23
N ALA A 163 -8.23 -11.41 -4.73
CA ALA A 163 -9.12 -11.43 -3.60
C ALA A 163 -10.55 -11.18 -4.10
N ASP A 164 -11.46 -12.11 -3.82
CA ASP A 164 -12.86 -11.99 -4.23
C ASP A 164 -13.61 -10.86 -3.50
N SER A 165 -14.79 -10.53 -3.97
CA SER A 165 -15.68 -9.53 -3.36
C SER A 165 -16.09 -9.85 -1.91
N GLY A 166 -15.88 -11.08 -1.46
CA GLY A 166 -16.08 -11.52 -0.08
C GLY A 166 -14.79 -11.50 0.76
N GLY A 167 -13.64 -11.11 0.20
CA GLY A 167 -12.34 -11.09 0.88
C GLY A 167 -11.72 -12.48 1.09
N ASN A 168 -12.01 -13.45 0.20
CA ASN A 168 -11.35 -14.75 0.14
C ASN A 168 -10.36 -14.78 -1.04
N CYS A 169 -9.41 -15.72 -1.01
CA CYS A 169 -8.49 -15.92 -2.12
C CYS A 169 -9.16 -16.72 -3.24
N LEU A 170 -8.98 -16.26 -4.46
CA LEU A 170 -9.28 -16.95 -5.71
C LEU A 170 -8.15 -16.71 -6.71
N CYS A 171 -8.35 -17.15 -7.96
CA CYS A 171 -7.46 -16.85 -9.07
C CYS A 171 -8.27 -16.64 -10.36
N ASN A 172 -7.73 -15.82 -11.25
CA ASN A 172 -8.42 -15.48 -12.48
C ASN A 172 -7.45 -15.32 -13.66
N SER A 173 -8.00 -15.37 -14.88
CA SER A 173 -7.24 -15.20 -16.13
C SER A 173 -6.69 -13.78 -16.24
N ALA A 174 -5.41 -13.66 -16.59
CA ALA A 174 -4.68 -12.39 -16.65
C ALA A 174 -5.31 -11.33 -17.57
N SER A 175 -6.08 -11.75 -18.58
CA SER A 175 -6.78 -10.86 -19.50
C SER A 175 -8.14 -10.36 -19.01
N ASN A 176 -8.64 -10.89 -17.89
CA ASN A 176 -9.87 -10.37 -17.29
C ASN A 176 -9.59 -8.99 -16.66
N GLU A 177 -10.59 -8.13 -16.64
CA GLU A 177 -10.53 -6.86 -15.92
C GLU A 177 -10.98 -7.05 -14.47
N ALA A 178 -10.27 -6.44 -13.54
CA ALA A 178 -10.56 -6.47 -12.11
C ALA A 178 -10.14 -5.18 -11.42
N GLY A 179 -10.55 -5.06 -10.18
CA GLY A 179 -10.14 -3.97 -9.31
C GLY A 179 -8.63 -3.93 -9.07
N VAL A 180 -8.13 -2.76 -8.85
CA VAL A 180 -6.71 -2.51 -8.55
C VAL A 180 -6.61 -1.75 -7.25
N ARG A 181 -5.90 -2.32 -6.27
CA ARG A 181 -5.61 -1.72 -4.96
C ARG A 181 -4.12 -1.39 -4.86
N PRO A 182 -3.67 -0.20 -5.29
CA PRO A 182 -2.26 0.15 -5.22
C PRO A 182 -1.71 0.15 -3.79
N VAL A 183 -0.48 -0.31 -3.67
CA VAL A 183 0.34 -0.22 -2.46
C VAL A 183 1.47 0.75 -2.73
N ALA A 184 1.70 1.67 -1.81
CA ALA A 184 2.80 2.63 -1.86
C ALA A 184 3.55 2.68 -0.54
N LYS A 185 4.84 2.93 -0.59
CA LYS A 185 5.64 3.26 0.59
C LYS A 185 5.76 4.78 0.71
N ILE A 186 5.30 5.33 1.83
CA ILE A 186 5.28 6.77 2.07
C ILE A 186 6.26 7.08 3.19
N LYS A 187 7.14 8.04 2.94
CA LYS A 187 8.10 8.53 3.92
C LYS A 187 7.38 9.06 5.15
N ASN A 188 7.80 8.62 6.33
CA ASN A 188 7.32 9.23 7.57
C ASN A 188 7.68 10.73 7.57
N PRO A 189 6.76 11.62 7.96
CA PRO A 189 7.10 13.01 8.19
C PRO A 189 8.27 13.05 9.17
N ILE A 190 9.36 13.67 8.79
CA ILE A 190 10.55 13.82 9.65
C ILE A 190 10.11 14.56 10.90
N SER A 191 10.26 13.94 12.08
CA SER A 191 10.26 14.69 13.32
C SER A 191 11.32 15.79 13.17
N ALA A 192 10.92 17.05 13.27
CA ALA A 192 11.88 18.14 13.36
C ALA A 192 12.93 17.75 14.41
N PRO A 193 14.24 17.96 14.15
CA PRO A 193 15.25 17.70 15.16
C PRO A 193 14.83 18.43 16.45
N ALA A 194 14.84 17.72 17.56
CA ALA A 194 14.55 18.32 18.85
C ALA A 194 15.41 19.57 18.97
N CYS A 195 14.76 20.72 19.05
CA CYS A 195 15.45 21.98 19.29
C CYS A 195 16.27 21.79 20.57
N GLN A 196 17.59 21.76 20.47
CA GLN A 196 18.46 21.79 21.63
C GLN A 196 18.21 23.13 22.26
N VAL A 197 17.46 23.13 23.35
CA VAL A 197 17.41 24.28 24.26
C VAL A 197 18.83 24.42 24.76
N ARG A 198 19.55 25.41 24.26
CA ARG A 198 20.79 25.86 24.90
C ARG A 198 20.39 26.34 26.28
N ASN A 199 20.86 25.64 27.31
CA ASN A 199 20.91 26.17 28.64
C ASN A 199 22.05 27.19 28.61
N ASP A 200 21.71 28.45 28.43
CA ASP A 200 22.55 29.54 28.83
C ASP A 200 22.44 29.59 30.37
N GLU A 201 23.27 28.81 31.06
CA GLU A 201 23.53 29.00 32.48
C GLU A 201 24.63 30.03 32.57
N ASP A 202 24.19 31.19 32.98
CA ASP A 202 24.81 32.28 33.63
C ASP A 202 26.17 32.02 34.27
N GLU A 203 27.16 32.75 33.77
CA GLU A 203 28.21 33.28 34.58
C GLU A 203 27.72 34.65 35.09
N GLN A 204 27.36 34.73 36.34
CA GLN A 204 27.43 35.94 37.15
C GLN A 204 28.23 35.62 38.42
N GLU A 205 29.52 35.77 38.32
CA GLU A 205 30.36 36.19 39.44
C GLU A 205 30.84 37.61 39.19
N GLY A 206 30.64 38.48 40.20
CA GLY A 206 31.13 39.82 40.25
C GLY A 206 30.51 40.63 41.41
#